data_3bdf66b0b289534d2ee0dc0c525a6fd6
#
_entry.id   3bdf66b0b289534d2ee0dc0c525a6fd6
#
_cell.length_a   1.000
_cell.length_b   1.000
_cell.length_c   1.000
_cell.angle_alpha   90.00
_cell.angle_beta   90.00
_cell.angle_gamma   90.00
#
_symmetry.space_group_name_H-M   'P 1'
#
loop_
_entity.id
_entity.type
_entity.pdbx_description
1 polymer ?
#
loop_
_entity_poly.entity_id
_entity_poly.type
_entity_poly.pdbx_seq_one_letter_code
_entity_poly.pdbx_strand_id
1 'polypeptide(L)'
;MAETTLTRRSFVKASALVGATAAFGASMAGCMQETPQEQAPSGGGADEGLVRMKTSCHGCIQMCPAIAYLKDGVVVKLEGDPDAPVSRGSLCIKGLNQLHTMYSPRRVLHPLRRAGERGENKWEVIS
;
A
#
# COMPACT_ATOMS: atom_id res chain seq x y z
N MET A 1 41.37 13.64 23.72
CA MET A 1 40.02 13.71 23.16
C MET A 1 39.30 12.45 23.60
N ALA A 2 38.31 12.57 24.49
CA ALA A 2 37.60 11.41 25.05
C ALA A 2 36.45 11.03 24.07
N GLU A 3 36.53 9.86 23.47
CA GLU A 3 35.45 9.30 22.66
C GLU A 3 34.30 8.90 23.58
N THR A 4 33.21 9.62 23.49
CA THR A 4 31.98 9.32 24.21
C THR A 4 31.21 8.25 23.44
N THR A 5 31.38 6.99 23.78
CA THR A 5 30.60 5.90 23.22
C THR A 5 29.16 5.96 23.74
N LEU A 6 28.23 6.39 22.86
CA LEU A 6 26.81 6.39 23.13
C LEU A 6 26.26 4.97 23.12
N THR A 7 25.94 4.43 24.31
CA THR A 7 25.27 3.14 24.43
C THR A 7 23.75 3.32 24.19
N ARG A 8 23.06 2.26 23.72
CA ARG A 8 21.59 2.28 23.52
C ARG A 8 20.84 2.73 24.79
N ARG A 9 21.36 2.39 25.96
CA ARG A 9 20.77 2.74 27.25
C ARG A 9 20.95 4.23 27.60
N SER A 10 22.07 4.84 27.24
CA SER A 10 22.31 6.28 27.42
C SER A 10 21.49 7.11 26.45
N PHE A 11 21.25 6.62 25.23
CA PHE A 11 20.38 7.27 24.26
C PHE A 11 18.92 7.34 24.73
N VAL A 12 18.36 6.21 25.22
CA VAL A 12 16.99 6.17 25.76
C VAL A 12 16.82 7.08 26.97
N LYS A 13 17.81 7.15 27.86
CA LYS A 13 17.76 8.07 29.02
C LYS A 13 17.83 9.53 28.60
N ALA A 14 18.63 9.89 27.61
CA ALA A 14 18.73 11.26 27.11
C ALA A 14 17.44 11.70 26.40
N SER A 15 16.80 10.82 25.62
CA SER A 15 15.54 11.14 24.94
C SER A 15 14.36 11.32 25.91
N ALA A 16 14.33 10.58 27.03
CA ALA A 16 13.32 10.74 28.08
C ALA A 16 13.41 12.09 28.80
N LEU A 17 14.62 12.63 28.98
CA LEU A 17 14.84 13.94 29.62
C LEU A 17 14.40 15.09 28.71
N VAL A 18 14.65 14.99 27.39
CA VAL A 18 14.25 16.02 26.41
C VAL A 18 12.72 15.99 26.19
N GLY A 19 12.09 14.82 26.23
CA GLY A 19 10.63 14.67 26.12
C GLY A 19 9.86 15.28 27.30
N ALA A 20 10.40 15.22 28.49
CA ALA A 20 9.72 15.74 29.70
C ALA A 20 9.65 17.28 29.76
N THR A 21 10.62 17.99 29.20
CA THR A 21 10.62 19.47 29.16
C THR A 21 9.70 20.03 28.09
N ALA A 22 9.45 19.29 27.00
CA ALA A 22 8.51 19.72 25.94
C ALA A 22 7.03 19.49 26.31
N ALA A 23 6.74 18.54 27.19
CA ALA A 23 5.37 18.20 27.59
C ALA A 23 4.73 19.21 28.57
N PHE A 24 5.52 19.96 29.33
CA PHE A 24 5.00 20.93 30.30
C PHE A 24 4.64 22.31 29.72
N GLY A 25 5.10 22.62 28.51
CA GLY A 25 4.84 23.92 27.87
C GLY A 25 3.63 23.94 26.92
N ALA A 26 3.09 22.79 26.52
CA ALA A 26 2.07 22.71 25.47
C ALA A 26 0.64 22.38 25.96
N SER A 27 0.43 22.18 27.25
CA SER A 27 -0.85 21.65 27.76
C SER A 27 -1.92 22.70 28.10
N MET A 28 -1.74 23.98 27.78
CA MET A 28 -2.75 25.00 28.10
C MET A 28 -3.38 25.72 26.89
N ALA A 29 -3.08 25.32 25.66
CA ALA A 29 -3.65 25.97 24.47
C ALA A 29 -4.32 25.03 23.45
N GLY A 30 -4.67 23.82 23.82
CA GLY A 30 -5.11 22.76 22.91
C GLY A 30 -6.57 22.31 23.03
N CYS A 31 -7.44 23.07 23.66
CA CYS A 31 -8.88 22.79 23.62
C CYS A 31 -9.59 23.90 22.88
N MET A 32 -9.93 23.62 21.64
CA MET A 32 -10.82 24.27 20.69
C MET A 32 -10.13 24.67 19.38
N GLN A 33 -9.74 23.65 18.64
CA GLN A 33 -9.68 23.80 17.19
C GLN A 33 -10.12 22.47 16.59
N GLU A 34 -11.42 22.38 16.31
CA GLU A 34 -11.91 21.50 15.27
C GLU A 34 -11.26 21.99 13.98
N THR A 35 -10.10 21.45 13.68
CA THR A 35 -9.59 21.50 12.32
C THR A 35 -10.59 20.72 11.49
N PRO A 36 -11.23 21.31 10.47
CA PRO A 36 -11.91 20.52 9.47
C PRO A 36 -10.86 19.50 9.02
N GLN A 37 -11.15 18.21 9.13
CA GLN A 37 -10.37 17.19 8.45
C GLN A 37 -10.51 17.51 6.96
N GLU A 38 -9.59 18.32 6.49
CA GLU A 38 -9.28 18.44 5.09
C GLU A 38 -8.91 17.01 4.68
N GLN A 39 -9.91 16.32 4.12
CA GLN A 39 -9.70 15.03 3.50
C GLN A 39 -8.53 15.24 2.58
N ALA A 40 -7.39 14.65 2.95
CA ALA A 40 -6.21 14.64 2.08
C ALA A 40 -6.72 14.29 0.69
N PRO A 41 -6.45 15.09 -0.34
CA PRO A 41 -6.93 14.82 -1.67
C PRO A 41 -6.41 13.43 -2.02
N SER A 42 -7.32 12.48 -2.08
CA SER A 42 -7.04 11.16 -2.65
C SER A 42 -6.46 11.44 -4.03
N GLY A 43 -5.16 11.22 -4.17
CA GLY A 43 -4.28 11.49 -5.30
C GLY A 43 -4.97 11.89 -6.60
N GLY A 44 -5.42 13.13 -6.68
CA GLY A 44 -5.99 13.73 -7.88
C GLY A 44 -4.86 14.19 -8.79
N GLY A 45 -4.31 13.26 -9.56
CA GLY A 45 -3.45 13.55 -10.69
C GLY A 45 -4.06 12.89 -11.91
N ALA A 46 -4.64 13.71 -12.81
CA ALA A 46 -5.02 13.37 -14.18
C ALA A 46 -5.90 12.11 -14.36
N ASP A 47 -7.09 12.10 -13.78
CA ASP A 47 -8.12 11.10 -14.08
C ASP A 47 -8.89 11.42 -15.39
N GLU A 48 -8.41 12.39 -16.18
CA GLU A 48 -9.02 12.75 -17.46
C GLU A 48 -8.86 11.58 -18.45
N GLY A 49 -10.00 11.01 -18.84
CA GLY A 49 -10.07 9.89 -19.78
C GLY A 49 -9.98 8.50 -19.17
N LEU A 50 -9.99 8.36 -17.84
CA LEU A 50 -10.02 7.05 -17.19
C LEU A 50 -11.46 6.57 -16.95
N VAL A 51 -11.74 5.34 -17.31
CA VAL A 51 -12.99 4.65 -16.96
C VAL A 51 -12.84 4.03 -15.57
N ARG A 52 -13.74 4.36 -14.65
CA ARG A 52 -13.76 3.80 -13.29
C ARG A 52 -14.73 2.62 -13.22
N MET A 53 -14.25 1.49 -12.71
CA MET A 53 -15.07 0.29 -12.51
C MET A 53 -14.95 -0.21 -11.08
N LYS A 54 -16.08 -0.46 -10.42
CA LYS A 54 -16.09 -1.17 -9.13
C LYS A 54 -15.75 -2.64 -9.33
N THR A 55 -14.88 -3.16 -8.50
CA THR A 55 -14.39 -4.54 -8.53
C THR A 55 -14.09 -5.02 -7.11
N SER A 56 -13.56 -6.20 -6.97
CA SER A 56 -13.07 -6.73 -5.70
C SER A 56 -11.65 -7.27 -5.83
N CYS A 57 -10.86 -7.11 -4.77
CA CYS A 57 -9.52 -7.68 -4.69
C CYS A 57 -9.59 -9.16 -4.36
N HIS A 58 -8.92 -10.00 -5.14
CA HIS A 58 -8.81 -11.45 -4.92
C HIS A 58 -7.45 -11.88 -4.33
N GLY A 59 -6.69 -10.95 -3.77
CA GLY A 59 -5.37 -11.24 -3.18
C GLY A 59 -5.40 -12.06 -1.88
N CYS A 60 -6.57 -12.19 -1.24
CA CYS A 60 -6.79 -13.01 -0.06
C CYS A 60 -8.30 -13.23 0.17
N ILE A 61 -8.64 -13.97 1.23
CA ILE A 61 -10.03 -14.29 1.60
C ILE A 61 -10.89 -13.05 1.91
N GLN A 62 -10.29 -11.91 2.25
CA GLN A 62 -11.00 -10.70 2.63
C GLN A 62 -11.78 -10.06 1.48
N MET A 63 -11.38 -10.29 0.22
CA MET A 63 -12.07 -9.82 -0.99
C MET A 63 -12.47 -8.34 -0.92
N CYS A 64 -11.55 -7.46 -0.49
CA CYS A 64 -11.82 -6.04 -0.30
C CYS A 64 -12.40 -5.40 -1.56
N PRO A 65 -13.51 -4.63 -1.47
CA PRO A 65 -14.01 -3.84 -2.57
C PRO A 65 -12.97 -2.82 -3.04
N ALA A 66 -12.84 -2.70 -4.36
CA ALA A 66 -11.84 -1.87 -4.99
C ALA A 66 -12.41 -1.14 -6.22
N ILE A 67 -11.72 -0.10 -6.64
CA ILE A 67 -12.00 0.65 -7.86
C ILE A 67 -10.81 0.45 -8.81
N ALA A 68 -11.10 -0.08 -9.98
CA ALA A 68 -10.15 -0.17 -11.08
C ALA A 68 -10.31 1.02 -12.02
N TYR A 69 -9.21 1.62 -12.39
CA TYR A 69 -9.14 2.71 -13.38
C TYR A 69 -8.55 2.14 -14.67
N LEU A 70 -9.30 2.27 -15.75
CA LEU A 70 -8.95 1.74 -17.04
C LEU A 70 -8.63 2.88 -18.01
N LYS A 71 -7.56 2.70 -18.77
CA LYS A 71 -7.21 3.51 -19.93
C LYS A 71 -7.10 2.59 -21.15
N ASP A 72 -7.86 2.86 -22.18
CA ASP A 72 -7.86 2.07 -23.42
C ASP A 72 -8.06 0.56 -23.18
N GLY A 73 -8.91 0.21 -22.21
CA GLY A 73 -9.18 -1.19 -21.82
C GLY A 73 -8.13 -1.84 -20.91
N VAL A 74 -7.05 -1.13 -20.57
CA VAL A 74 -5.99 -1.61 -19.67
C VAL A 74 -6.18 -1.02 -18.27
N VAL A 75 -6.11 -1.83 -17.23
CA VAL A 75 -6.17 -1.34 -15.84
C VAL A 75 -4.83 -0.69 -15.50
N VAL A 76 -4.86 0.62 -15.24
CA VAL A 76 -3.65 1.41 -14.95
C VAL A 76 -3.49 1.75 -13.46
N LYS A 77 -4.58 1.69 -12.68
CA LYS A 77 -4.58 2.00 -11.26
C LYS A 77 -5.63 1.15 -10.54
N LEU A 78 -5.34 0.79 -9.29
CA LEU A 78 -6.27 0.09 -8.42
C LEU A 78 -6.26 0.76 -7.04
N GLU A 79 -7.42 1.08 -6.51
CA GLU A 79 -7.60 1.70 -5.20
C GLU A 79 -8.71 0.98 -4.41
N GLY A 80 -8.74 1.15 -3.10
CA GLY A 80 -9.87 0.67 -2.29
C GLY A 80 -11.11 1.52 -2.55
N ASP A 81 -12.29 0.89 -2.51
CA ASP A 81 -13.57 1.60 -2.64
C ASP A 81 -13.88 2.34 -1.32
N PRO A 82 -13.95 3.67 -1.32
CA PRO A 82 -14.25 4.46 -0.12
C PRO A 82 -15.67 4.22 0.42
N ASP A 83 -16.61 3.82 -0.45
CA ASP A 83 -17.99 3.52 -0.06
C ASP A 83 -18.11 2.13 0.59
N ALA A 84 -17.06 1.34 0.60
CA ALA A 84 -17.07 0.00 1.17
C ALA A 84 -17.14 0.03 2.70
N PRO A 85 -18.13 -0.59 3.34
CA PRO A 85 -18.33 -0.50 4.80
C PRO A 85 -17.21 -1.15 5.59
N VAL A 86 -16.53 -2.18 5.03
CA VAL A 86 -15.49 -2.95 5.71
C VAL A 86 -14.13 -2.30 5.57
N SER A 87 -13.72 -1.96 4.34
CA SER A 87 -12.37 -1.46 4.04
C SER A 87 -12.27 0.07 4.06
N ARG A 88 -13.38 0.79 3.88
CA ARG A 88 -13.47 2.27 3.87
C ARG A 88 -12.36 2.92 3.03
N GLY A 89 -12.18 2.43 1.82
CA GLY A 89 -11.14 2.92 0.93
C GLY A 89 -9.75 2.33 1.15
N SER A 90 -9.56 1.49 2.15
CA SER A 90 -8.27 0.84 2.40
C SER A 90 -8.06 -0.37 1.49
N LEU A 91 -6.88 -0.46 0.89
CA LEU A 91 -6.43 -1.62 0.13
C LEU A 91 -5.00 -1.95 0.56
N CYS A 92 -4.77 -3.18 0.99
CA CYS A 92 -3.45 -3.60 1.47
C CYS A 92 -2.45 -3.75 0.32
N ILE A 93 -1.17 -3.91 0.66
CA ILE A 93 -0.10 -4.05 -0.34
C ILE A 93 -0.33 -5.20 -1.34
N LYS A 94 -0.97 -6.30 -0.94
CA LYS A 94 -1.32 -7.39 -1.84
C LYS A 94 -2.31 -6.94 -2.92
N GLY A 95 -3.32 -6.16 -2.53
CA GLY A 95 -4.30 -5.60 -3.45
C GLY A 95 -3.67 -4.57 -4.39
N LEU A 96 -2.91 -3.62 -3.86
CA LEU A 96 -2.23 -2.61 -4.66
C LEU A 96 -1.23 -3.22 -5.66
N ASN A 97 -0.59 -4.32 -5.28
CA ASN A 97 0.40 -5.00 -6.14
C ASN A 97 -0.22 -5.92 -7.20
N GLN A 98 -1.55 -6.03 -7.27
CA GLN A 98 -2.21 -6.89 -8.25
C GLN A 98 -1.93 -6.50 -9.70
N LEU A 99 -1.76 -5.21 -9.98
CA LEU A 99 -1.40 -4.74 -11.32
C LEU A 99 -0.06 -5.32 -11.79
N HIS A 100 0.94 -5.33 -10.91
CA HIS A 100 2.24 -5.92 -11.23
C HIS A 100 2.15 -7.43 -11.48
N THR A 101 1.25 -8.12 -10.77
CA THR A 101 1.01 -9.54 -10.99
C THR A 101 0.26 -9.78 -12.29
N MET A 102 -0.74 -8.97 -12.61
CA MET A 102 -1.57 -9.09 -13.80
C MET A 102 -0.77 -8.87 -15.08
N TYR A 103 0.05 -7.83 -15.11
CA TYR A 103 0.84 -7.43 -16.28
C TYR A 103 2.31 -7.88 -16.22
N SER A 104 2.63 -8.82 -15.32
CA SER A 104 3.98 -9.37 -15.22
C SER A 104 4.38 -10.08 -16.52
N PRO A 105 5.55 -9.79 -17.09
CA PRO A 105 6.06 -10.54 -18.25
C PRO A 105 6.35 -12.01 -17.92
N ARG A 106 6.41 -12.35 -16.64
CA ARG A 106 6.59 -13.74 -16.18
C ARG A 106 5.28 -14.48 -15.95
N ARG A 107 4.13 -13.84 -16.22
CA ARG A 107 2.84 -14.48 -16.05
C ARG A 107 2.68 -15.62 -17.05
N VAL A 108 2.30 -16.78 -16.54
CA VAL A 108 1.96 -17.94 -17.38
C VAL A 108 0.62 -17.68 -18.05
N LEU A 109 0.61 -17.53 -19.37
CA LEU A 109 -0.57 -17.23 -20.17
C LEU A 109 -1.19 -18.49 -20.82
N HIS A 110 -0.44 -19.57 -20.92
CA HIS A 110 -0.85 -20.82 -21.51
C HIS A 110 -0.54 -21.97 -20.60
N PRO A 111 -1.27 -23.10 -20.68
CA PRO A 111 -0.91 -24.30 -19.97
C PRO A 111 0.50 -24.75 -20.37
N LEU A 112 1.31 -25.15 -19.38
CA LEU A 112 2.68 -25.59 -19.61
C LEU A 112 2.87 -27.03 -19.12
N ARG A 113 3.54 -27.84 -19.93
CA ARG A 113 4.01 -29.17 -19.55
C ARG A 113 5.50 -29.13 -19.28
N ARG A 114 5.95 -29.85 -18.26
CA ARG A 114 7.38 -30.01 -18.03
C ARG A 114 8.00 -30.87 -19.13
N ALA A 115 9.03 -30.35 -19.81
CA ALA A 115 9.76 -31.02 -20.86
C ALA A 115 11.12 -31.58 -20.42
N GLY A 116 11.61 -31.16 -19.23
CA GLY A 116 12.90 -31.60 -18.68
C GLY A 116 12.78 -32.26 -17.30
N GLU A 117 13.93 -32.67 -16.79
CA GLU A 117 14.06 -33.23 -15.45
C GLU A 117 13.71 -32.18 -14.38
N ARG A 118 13.44 -32.67 -13.17
CA ARG A 118 13.07 -31.80 -12.04
C ARG A 118 14.24 -30.86 -11.70
N GLY A 119 14.02 -29.55 -11.80
CA GLY A 119 15.03 -28.52 -11.55
C GLY A 119 15.64 -27.90 -12.82
N GLU A 120 15.49 -28.52 -13.99
CA GLU A 120 15.98 -27.96 -15.26
C GLU A 120 15.21 -26.74 -15.77
N ASN A 121 14.02 -26.49 -15.22
CA ASN A 121 13.15 -25.36 -15.59
C ASN A 121 12.82 -25.30 -17.10
N LYS A 122 12.69 -26.46 -17.74
CA LYS A 122 12.29 -26.59 -19.14
C LYS A 122 10.79 -26.84 -19.25
N TRP A 123 10.09 -26.02 -20.01
CA TRP A 123 8.64 -26.05 -20.16
C TRP A 123 8.24 -25.94 -21.64
N GLU A 124 7.21 -26.65 -22.02
CA GLU A 124 6.57 -26.59 -23.33
C GLU A 124 5.14 -26.09 -23.19
N VAL A 125 4.74 -25.19 -24.08
CA VAL A 125 3.35 -24.76 -24.18
C VAL A 125 2.52 -25.91 -24.77
N ILE A 126 1.41 -26.21 -24.13
CA ILE A 126 0.42 -27.18 -24.63
C ILE A 126 -0.91 -26.48 -24.88
N SER A 127 -1.61 -26.88 -25.94
CA SER A 127 -2.95 -26.39 -26.30
C SER A 127 -4.04 -27.13 -25.50
#